data_00adf3da4b8b3ad444f06d89943dc785
#
_entry.id   00adf3da4b8b3ad444f06d89943dc785
#
_cell.length_a   1.000
_cell.length_b   1.000
_cell.length_c   1.000
_cell.angle_alpha   90.00
_cell.angle_beta   90.00
_cell.angle_gamma   90.00
#
_symmetry.space_group_name_H-M   'P 1'
#
loop_
_entity.id
_entity.type
_entity.pdbx_description
1 polymer ?
#
loop_
_entity_poly.entity_id
_entity_poly.type
_entity_poly.pdbx_seq_one_letter_code
_entity_poly.pdbx_strand_id
1 'polypeptide(L)'
;MTRQPHANKSVRPKPDSRRQAVLATVIESYLISGEPVGSHTISDRFARASGWGSATIRNVMSELEEIGLLEQPHTSAGRIPTDQGYRYYVDNMLDSTQLSENDLSAIESIISGKETTARPDRLMERASHVLSELSENVGIVVWPSLADNRLKQIRFMKLPDTRILVVLVSTSNIVHDKVITLDEEISQDELNRTARYLNAEFEGKSLVAIRAEIIALMKQEKALYDSVVRNAILLCERSLQDEEGEAAEVYLDGASNILGKPEFSRAENIRELFRTFEEKSRLVKILNECVADDSHEGAVKVLIGHENLASSLQQCAVITTSYRLSPDLSGTIGVVGPTRIEYGRMMAVVNYLGRFIERAFMIEASLH
;
A
#
# COMPACT_ATOMS: atom_id res chain seq x y z
N MET A 1 3.31 11.09 48.45
CA MET A 1 4.20 11.91 47.63
C MET A 1 5.25 10.99 47.02
N THR A 2 5.00 10.48 45.84
CA THR A 2 5.94 9.58 45.11
C THR A 2 6.20 10.21 43.75
N ARG A 3 7.41 10.76 43.59
CA ARG A 3 7.87 11.36 42.34
C ARG A 3 8.11 10.26 41.29
N GLN A 4 7.41 10.32 40.17
CA GLN A 4 7.79 9.57 38.97
C GLN A 4 9.02 10.21 38.33
N PRO A 5 9.99 9.43 37.84
CA PRO A 5 11.10 9.96 37.07
C PRO A 5 10.64 10.24 35.62
N HIS A 6 10.69 11.51 35.23
CA HIS A 6 10.60 11.89 33.81
C HIS A 6 11.78 11.28 33.06
N ALA A 7 11.52 10.35 32.17
CA ALA A 7 12.48 9.87 31.18
C ALA A 7 12.85 11.05 30.25
N ASN A 8 14.06 11.57 30.49
CA ASN A 8 14.69 12.60 29.68
C ASN A 8 15.00 11.97 28.29
N LYS A 9 14.19 12.25 27.28
CA LYS A 9 14.55 11.97 25.88
C LYS A 9 15.75 12.86 25.56
N SER A 10 16.96 12.30 25.67
CA SER A 10 18.19 12.96 25.23
C SER A 10 18.05 13.28 23.74
N VAL A 11 17.91 14.56 23.43
CA VAL A 11 17.95 15.07 22.04
C VAL A 11 19.35 14.75 21.52
N ARG A 12 19.47 13.72 20.68
CA ARG A 12 20.73 13.38 20.03
C ARG A 12 21.13 14.55 19.12
N PRO A 13 22.40 14.99 19.14
CA PRO A 13 22.83 16.11 18.32
C PRO A 13 22.64 15.78 16.83
N LYS A 14 22.00 16.70 16.09
CA LYS A 14 21.86 16.55 14.64
C LYS A 14 23.24 16.57 13.99
N PRO A 15 23.53 15.68 13.03
CA PRO A 15 24.76 15.71 12.25
C PRO A 15 24.98 17.07 11.57
N ASP A 16 26.21 17.59 11.64
CA ASP A 16 26.62 18.75 10.86
C ASP A 16 26.75 18.40 9.35
N SER A 17 26.98 19.40 8.51
CA SER A 17 27.09 19.22 7.06
C SER A 17 28.16 18.21 6.63
N ARG A 18 29.24 18.10 7.43
CA ARG A 18 30.32 17.14 7.17
C ARG A 18 29.89 15.71 7.46
N ARG A 19 29.24 15.46 8.59
CA ARG A 19 28.70 14.14 8.96
C ARG A 19 27.60 13.73 7.99
N GLN A 20 26.75 14.68 7.56
CA GLN A 20 25.73 14.45 6.56
C GLN A 20 26.34 13.98 5.22
N ALA A 21 27.35 14.68 4.71
CA ALA A 21 27.99 14.32 3.44
C ALA A 21 28.63 12.92 3.50
N VAL A 22 29.29 12.55 4.62
CA VAL A 22 29.86 11.21 4.80
C VAL A 22 28.76 10.16 4.92
N LEU A 23 27.69 10.41 5.69
CA LEU A 23 26.56 9.49 5.83
C LEU A 23 25.89 9.22 4.49
N ALA A 24 25.57 10.26 3.72
CA ALA A 24 24.98 10.11 2.38
C ALA A 24 25.85 9.25 1.47
N THR A 25 27.16 9.54 1.44
CA THR A 25 28.09 8.77 0.60
C THR A 25 28.23 7.32 1.03
N VAL A 26 28.20 7.02 2.36
CA VAL A 26 28.18 5.64 2.86
C VAL A 26 26.91 4.94 2.44
N ILE A 27 25.74 5.58 2.60
CA ILE A 27 24.44 5.00 2.20
C ILE A 27 24.43 4.74 0.70
N GLU A 28 24.74 5.74 -0.13
CA GLU A 28 24.77 5.60 -1.58
C GLU A 28 25.71 4.46 -2.04
N SER A 29 26.90 4.38 -1.44
CA SER A 29 27.87 3.34 -1.76
C SER A 29 27.36 1.95 -1.36
N TYR A 30 26.72 1.85 -0.19
CA TYR A 30 26.14 0.60 0.31
C TYR A 30 24.93 0.15 -0.48
N LEU A 31 24.08 1.09 -0.92
CA LEU A 31 22.93 0.77 -1.80
C LEU A 31 23.39 0.09 -3.10
N ILE A 32 24.52 0.54 -3.67
CA ILE A 32 25.07 0.02 -4.93
C ILE A 32 25.79 -1.31 -4.71
N SER A 33 26.69 -1.38 -3.72
CA SER A 33 27.59 -2.53 -3.57
C SER A 33 27.02 -3.68 -2.75
N GLY A 34 26.14 -3.37 -1.77
CA GLY A 34 25.71 -4.33 -0.74
C GLY A 34 26.79 -4.70 0.28
N GLU A 35 27.99 -4.14 0.15
CA GLU A 35 29.13 -4.48 0.98
C GLU A 35 29.46 -3.38 1.98
N PRO A 36 29.95 -3.70 3.20
CA PRO A 36 30.32 -2.70 4.20
C PRO A 36 31.34 -1.70 3.64
N VAL A 37 31.05 -0.41 3.81
CA VAL A 37 31.82 0.69 3.20
C VAL A 37 32.99 1.09 4.07
N GLY A 38 34.21 0.98 3.53
CA GLY A 38 35.44 1.40 4.17
C GLY A 38 35.74 2.90 3.96
N SER A 39 36.43 3.54 4.90
CA SER A 39 36.87 4.94 4.75
C SER A 39 37.74 5.18 3.51
N HIS A 40 38.49 4.18 3.08
CA HIS A 40 39.31 4.25 1.87
C HIS A 40 38.47 4.26 0.59
N THR A 41 37.40 3.48 0.56
CA THR A 41 36.49 3.34 -0.59
C THR A 41 35.90 4.69 -1.01
N ILE A 42 35.58 5.56 -0.05
CA ILE A 42 34.95 6.86 -0.30
C ILE A 42 35.93 8.03 -0.23
N SER A 43 37.20 7.79 0.16
CA SER A 43 38.19 8.85 0.35
C SER A 43 38.49 9.63 -0.91
N ASP A 44 38.52 8.99 -2.09
CA ASP A 44 38.81 9.66 -3.36
C ASP A 44 37.76 10.70 -3.76
N ARG A 45 36.49 10.43 -3.39
CA ARG A 45 35.37 11.38 -3.62
C ARG A 45 35.55 12.64 -2.78
N PHE A 46 35.99 12.51 -1.53
CA PHE A 46 36.18 13.63 -0.61
C PHE A 46 37.54 14.32 -0.76
N ALA A 47 38.58 13.59 -1.17
CA ALA A 47 39.90 14.17 -1.40
C ALA A 47 39.86 15.27 -2.49
N ARG A 48 39.11 15.04 -3.56
CA ARG A 48 38.95 16.00 -4.65
C ARG A 48 38.08 17.21 -4.28
N ALA A 49 36.99 16.98 -3.49
CA ALA A 49 36.00 18.01 -3.17
C ALA A 49 36.37 18.85 -1.94
N SER A 50 36.97 18.23 -0.93
CA SER A 50 37.12 18.83 0.41
C SER A 50 38.51 18.62 1.03
N GLY A 51 39.41 17.91 0.37
CA GLY A 51 40.75 17.60 0.88
C GLY A 51 40.77 16.61 2.07
N TRP A 52 39.67 15.87 2.31
CA TRP A 52 39.58 14.95 3.44
C TRP A 52 40.21 13.60 3.10
N GLY A 53 41.21 13.21 3.87
CA GLY A 53 41.84 11.90 3.74
C GLY A 53 41.10 10.80 4.47
N SER A 54 41.48 9.54 4.21
CA SER A 54 40.84 8.36 4.78
C SER A 54 40.79 8.35 6.33
N ALA A 55 41.81 8.88 7.01
CA ALA A 55 41.83 9.01 8.47
C ALA A 55 40.73 9.94 9.00
N THR A 56 40.53 11.07 8.31
CA THR A 56 39.49 12.05 8.64
C THR A 56 38.10 11.43 8.47
N ILE A 57 37.88 10.75 7.37
CA ILE A 57 36.61 10.06 7.07
C ILE A 57 36.34 8.97 8.11
N ARG A 58 37.36 8.19 8.49
CA ARG A 58 37.23 7.16 9.52
C ARG A 58 36.76 7.72 10.86
N ASN A 59 37.30 8.88 11.28
CA ASN A 59 36.85 9.57 12.50
C ASN A 59 35.39 9.97 12.42
N VAL A 60 34.95 10.56 11.27
CA VAL A 60 33.53 10.93 11.06
C VAL A 60 32.63 9.70 11.05
N MET A 61 33.06 8.58 10.44
CA MET A 61 32.29 7.33 10.47
C MET A 61 32.16 6.78 11.90
N SER A 62 33.21 6.90 12.73
CA SER A 62 33.14 6.51 14.17
C SER A 62 32.18 7.42 14.95
N GLU A 63 32.18 8.72 14.70
CA GLU A 63 31.20 9.64 15.30
C GLU A 63 29.77 9.32 14.88
N LEU A 64 29.54 8.94 13.61
CA LEU A 64 28.23 8.52 13.10
C LEU A 64 27.77 7.18 13.71
N GLU A 65 28.72 6.29 14.01
CA GLU A 65 28.47 5.03 14.73
C GLU A 65 28.09 5.31 16.19
N GLU A 66 28.81 6.20 16.89
CA GLU A 66 28.50 6.59 18.28
C GLU A 66 27.09 7.16 18.43
N ILE A 67 26.60 7.91 17.44
CA ILE A 67 25.22 8.44 17.43
C ILE A 67 24.19 7.46 16.86
N GLY A 68 24.61 6.26 16.41
CA GLY A 68 23.75 5.16 15.98
C GLY A 68 23.22 5.28 14.56
N LEU A 69 23.83 6.08 13.68
CA LEU A 69 23.44 6.19 12.26
C LEU A 69 24.17 5.18 11.36
N LEU A 70 25.36 4.72 11.81
CA LEU A 70 26.13 3.66 11.17
C LEU A 70 26.38 2.55 12.20
N GLU A 71 26.71 1.37 11.72
CA GLU A 71 27.19 0.27 12.54
C GLU A 71 28.32 -0.50 11.85
N GLN A 72 29.11 -1.21 12.63
CA GLN A 72 30.17 -2.08 12.16
C GLN A 72 29.75 -3.54 12.31
N PRO A 73 29.42 -4.27 11.24
CA PRO A 73 28.94 -5.65 11.36
C PRO A 73 29.97 -6.61 11.92
N HIS A 74 31.30 -6.37 11.68
CA HIS A 74 32.41 -7.15 12.19
C HIS A 74 33.63 -6.26 12.42
N THR A 75 34.49 -6.60 13.33
CA THR A 75 35.66 -5.81 13.81
C THR A 75 36.59 -5.33 12.66
N SER A 76 36.68 -6.05 11.56
CA SER A 76 37.50 -5.71 10.38
C SER A 76 36.68 -5.15 9.21
N ALA A 77 35.37 -5.11 9.33
CA ALA A 77 34.50 -4.61 8.28
C ALA A 77 34.47 -3.08 8.21
N GLY A 78 33.99 -2.55 7.07
CA GLY A 78 33.58 -1.16 6.94
C GLY A 78 32.37 -0.83 7.83
N ARG A 79 31.62 0.17 7.41
CA ARG A 79 30.38 0.56 8.08
C ARG A 79 29.19 0.32 7.17
N ILE A 80 28.04 -0.02 7.77
CA ILE A 80 26.75 -0.12 7.10
C ILE A 80 25.77 0.83 7.77
N PRO A 81 24.75 1.33 7.07
CA PRO A 81 23.71 2.15 7.66
C PRO A 81 22.83 1.33 8.60
N THR A 82 22.42 1.94 9.71
CA THR A 82 21.35 1.43 10.58
C THR A 82 19.97 1.88 10.06
N ASP A 83 18.88 1.33 10.61
CA ASP A 83 17.52 1.82 10.33
C ASP A 83 17.40 3.33 10.61
N GLN A 84 18.03 3.81 11.70
CA GLN A 84 18.08 5.23 12.05
C GLN A 84 18.91 6.04 11.04
N GLY A 85 19.96 5.47 10.50
CA GLY A 85 20.77 6.08 9.43
C GLY A 85 19.95 6.27 8.16
N TYR A 86 19.23 5.25 7.72
CA TYR A 86 18.32 5.34 6.58
C TYR A 86 17.20 6.34 6.84
N ARG A 87 16.57 6.32 8.03
CA ARG A 87 15.53 7.30 8.39
C ARG A 87 16.04 8.73 8.31
N TYR A 88 17.22 8.99 8.89
CA TYR A 88 17.83 10.31 8.82
C TYR A 88 18.09 10.75 7.37
N TYR A 89 18.56 9.83 6.53
CA TYR A 89 18.81 10.06 5.11
C TYR A 89 17.51 10.42 4.35
N VAL A 90 16.46 9.64 4.56
CA VAL A 90 15.14 9.88 3.92
C VAL A 90 14.56 11.22 4.33
N ASP A 91 14.60 11.57 5.63
CA ASP A 91 13.93 12.76 6.15
C ASP A 91 14.70 14.07 5.90
N ASN A 92 16.03 14.02 5.74
CA ASN A 92 16.84 15.24 5.75
C ASN A 92 17.76 15.41 4.53
N MET A 93 17.91 14.39 3.70
CA MET A 93 18.94 14.39 2.66
C MET A 93 18.41 14.04 1.27
N LEU A 94 17.20 13.48 1.19
CA LEU A 94 16.54 13.26 -0.09
C LEU A 94 15.81 14.53 -0.52
N ASP A 95 16.30 15.13 -1.60
CA ASP A 95 15.53 16.11 -2.34
C ASP A 95 14.40 15.43 -3.14
N SER A 96 13.42 16.20 -3.60
CA SER A 96 12.33 15.68 -4.44
C SER A 96 12.91 15.02 -5.70
N THR A 97 13.00 13.70 -5.66
CA THR A 97 13.53 12.92 -6.78
C THR A 97 12.51 12.92 -7.92
N GLN A 98 12.92 13.37 -9.09
CA GLN A 98 12.13 13.24 -10.32
C GLN A 98 12.42 11.84 -10.92
N LEU A 99 11.41 11.26 -11.56
CA LEU A 99 11.59 10.03 -12.33
C LEU A 99 12.51 10.28 -13.52
N SER A 100 13.36 9.31 -13.80
CA SER A 100 14.16 9.33 -15.03
C SER A 100 13.27 9.13 -16.26
N GLU A 101 13.73 9.59 -17.43
CA GLU A 101 13.02 9.33 -18.70
C GLU A 101 12.87 7.84 -18.99
N ASN A 102 13.84 7.04 -18.54
CA ASN A 102 13.78 5.58 -18.65
C ASN A 102 12.66 4.99 -17.78
N ASP A 103 12.52 5.45 -16.53
CA ASP A 103 11.44 4.99 -15.65
C ASP A 103 10.08 5.38 -16.21
N LEU A 104 9.92 6.62 -16.71
CA LEU A 104 8.69 7.09 -17.34
C LEU A 104 8.33 6.24 -18.57
N SER A 105 9.29 5.98 -19.45
CA SER A 105 9.08 5.16 -20.64
C SER A 105 8.70 3.71 -20.28
N ALA A 106 9.33 3.15 -19.26
CA ALA A 106 9.00 1.80 -18.77
C ALA A 106 7.57 1.75 -18.20
N ILE A 107 7.19 2.72 -17.37
CA ILE A 107 5.83 2.83 -16.84
C ILE A 107 4.82 2.94 -17.99
N GLU A 108 5.04 3.85 -18.92
CA GLU A 108 4.15 4.06 -20.06
C GLU A 108 4.01 2.81 -20.94
N SER A 109 5.10 2.10 -21.21
CA SER A 109 5.09 0.89 -22.05
C SER A 109 4.23 -0.23 -21.45
N ILE A 110 4.24 -0.39 -20.14
CA ILE A 110 3.50 -1.44 -19.44
C ILE A 110 2.02 -1.06 -19.25
N ILE A 111 1.75 0.22 -19.02
CA ILE A 111 0.40 0.69 -18.69
C ILE A 111 -0.42 1.06 -19.96
N SER A 112 0.21 1.50 -21.05
CA SER A 112 -0.46 2.07 -22.26
C SER A 112 -1.22 1.10 -23.15
N GLY A 113 -1.73 -0.02 -22.65
CA GLY A 113 -2.62 -0.90 -23.44
C GLY A 113 -4.04 -0.31 -23.55
N LYS A 114 -4.60 -0.23 -24.79
CA LYS A 114 -5.97 0.24 -25.05
C LYS A 114 -7.08 -0.48 -24.26
N GLU A 115 -6.80 -1.63 -23.67
CA GLU A 115 -7.72 -2.40 -22.83
C GLU A 115 -7.66 -2.04 -21.35
N THR A 116 -6.70 -1.20 -20.95
CA THR A 116 -6.38 -0.96 -19.54
C THR A 116 -7.39 -0.04 -18.86
N THR A 117 -7.95 0.91 -19.60
CA THR A 117 -8.95 1.87 -19.08
C THR A 117 -10.34 1.23 -18.89
N ALA A 118 -10.68 0.20 -19.64
CA ALA A 118 -12.00 -0.43 -19.57
C ALA A 118 -12.15 -1.47 -18.42
N ARG A 119 -11.06 -1.83 -17.71
CA ARG A 119 -11.06 -2.87 -16.67
C ARG A 119 -10.16 -2.48 -15.50
N PRO A 120 -10.72 -2.04 -14.39
CA PRO A 120 -9.98 -1.66 -13.18
C PRO A 120 -8.95 -2.70 -12.73
N ASP A 121 -9.34 -3.97 -12.69
CA ASP A 121 -8.48 -5.09 -12.26
C ASP A 121 -7.18 -5.15 -13.06
N ARG A 122 -7.27 -4.98 -14.39
CA ARG A 122 -6.10 -4.99 -15.27
C ARG A 122 -5.14 -3.83 -15.00
N LEU A 123 -5.68 -2.68 -14.64
CA LEU A 123 -4.84 -1.53 -14.27
C LEU A 123 -4.08 -1.80 -12.99
N MET A 124 -4.73 -2.41 -11.98
CA MET A 124 -4.10 -2.74 -10.70
C MET A 124 -3.04 -3.83 -10.85
N GLU A 125 -3.32 -4.89 -11.61
CA GLU A 125 -2.35 -5.93 -11.95
C GLU A 125 -1.10 -5.32 -12.62
N ARG A 126 -1.30 -4.44 -13.61
CA ARG A 126 -0.19 -3.78 -14.29
C ARG A 126 0.57 -2.82 -13.40
N ALA A 127 -0.11 -2.08 -12.53
CA ALA A 127 0.54 -1.19 -11.59
C ALA A 127 1.43 -1.95 -10.58
N SER A 128 0.95 -3.08 -10.04
CA SER A 128 1.77 -3.94 -9.18
C SER A 128 2.97 -4.53 -9.93
N HIS A 129 2.77 -4.92 -11.20
CA HIS A 129 3.84 -5.43 -12.06
C HIS A 129 4.91 -4.35 -12.34
N VAL A 130 4.51 -3.13 -12.70
CA VAL A 130 5.44 -1.99 -12.88
C VAL A 130 6.27 -1.74 -11.62
N LEU A 131 5.61 -1.73 -10.45
CA LEU A 131 6.32 -1.56 -9.18
C LEU A 131 7.36 -2.66 -8.96
N SER A 132 6.98 -3.90 -9.25
CA SER A 132 7.87 -5.05 -9.12
C SER A 132 9.08 -4.97 -10.06
N GLU A 133 8.84 -4.69 -11.33
CA GLU A 133 9.88 -4.57 -12.37
C GLU A 133 10.88 -3.44 -12.06
N LEU A 134 10.38 -2.24 -11.75
CA LEU A 134 11.23 -1.07 -11.50
C LEU A 134 11.98 -1.13 -10.17
N SER A 135 11.41 -1.80 -9.17
CA SER A 135 12.02 -1.91 -7.85
C SER A 135 12.89 -3.15 -7.69
N GLU A 136 12.71 -4.16 -8.52
CA GLU A 136 13.23 -5.52 -8.30
C GLU A 136 12.83 -6.06 -6.91
N ASN A 137 11.63 -5.67 -6.43
CA ASN A 137 11.07 -6.02 -5.14
C ASN A 137 9.60 -6.41 -5.30
N VAL A 138 8.84 -6.40 -4.21
CA VAL A 138 7.41 -6.72 -4.23
C VAL A 138 6.61 -5.46 -4.46
N GLY A 139 5.92 -5.40 -5.59
CA GLY A 139 4.93 -4.37 -5.90
C GLY A 139 3.56 -4.78 -5.39
N ILE A 140 2.88 -3.87 -4.70
CA ILE A 140 1.59 -4.14 -4.07
C ILE A 140 0.63 -3.01 -4.40
N VAL A 141 -0.58 -3.37 -4.83
CA VAL A 141 -1.70 -2.46 -4.98
C VAL A 141 -2.89 -3.03 -4.22
N VAL A 142 -3.43 -2.25 -3.32
CA VAL A 142 -4.62 -2.60 -2.54
C VAL A 142 -5.79 -1.82 -3.11
N TRP A 143 -6.77 -2.54 -3.64
CA TRP A 143 -8.04 -1.96 -4.06
C TRP A 143 -8.87 -1.57 -2.82
N PRO A 144 -9.57 -0.43 -2.83
CA PRO A 144 -10.43 -0.04 -1.72
C PRO A 144 -11.45 -1.13 -1.40
N SER A 145 -11.74 -1.30 -0.12
CA SER A 145 -12.78 -2.24 0.29
C SER A 145 -14.14 -1.80 -0.26
N LEU A 146 -14.91 -2.77 -0.76
CA LEU A 146 -16.31 -2.56 -1.14
C LEU A 146 -17.18 -2.05 0.02
N ALA A 147 -16.79 -2.39 1.26
CA ALA A 147 -17.48 -1.99 2.47
C ALA A 147 -17.63 -0.46 2.61
N ASP A 148 -16.66 0.29 2.10
CA ASP A 148 -16.65 1.76 2.15
C ASP A 148 -17.39 2.40 0.98
N ASN A 149 -17.77 1.60 -0.04
CA ASN A 149 -18.52 2.06 -1.19
C ASN A 149 -19.96 2.46 -0.80
N ARG A 150 -20.42 3.60 -1.32
CA ARG A 150 -21.80 4.07 -1.14
C ARG A 150 -22.66 3.66 -2.33
N LEU A 151 -23.85 3.15 -2.03
CA LEU A 151 -24.80 2.74 -3.06
C LEU A 151 -25.31 3.95 -3.86
N LYS A 152 -25.16 3.92 -5.18
CA LYS A 152 -25.84 4.82 -6.11
C LYS A 152 -27.08 4.17 -6.70
N GLN A 153 -26.94 2.93 -7.15
CA GLN A 153 -28.04 2.17 -7.74
C GLN A 153 -27.78 0.65 -7.62
N ILE A 154 -28.85 -0.11 -7.37
CA ILE A 154 -28.85 -1.57 -7.48
C ILE A 154 -29.90 -2.02 -8.49
N ARG A 155 -29.58 -3.04 -9.27
CA ARG A 155 -30.48 -3.71 -10.21
C ARG A 155 -30.38 -5.22 -10.09
N PHE A 156 -31.49 -5.89 -10.36
CA PHE A 156 -31.58 -7.34 -10.38
C PHE A 156 -32.10 -7.81 -11.73
N MET A 157 -31.45 -8.80 -12.33
CA MET A 157 -31.88 -9.45 -13.56
C MET A 157 -32.06 -10.93 -13.32
N LYS A 158 -33.26 -11.45 -13.61
CA LYS A 158 -33.52 -12.88 -13.54
C LYS A 158 -32.74 -13.60 -14.64
N LEU A 159 -32.01 -14.63 -14.25
CA LEU A 159 -31.35 -15.59 -15.13
C LEU A 159 -32.07 -16.95 -15.09
N PRO A 160 -31.77 -17.90 -15.99
CA PRO A 160 -32.29 -19.27 -15.87
C PRO A 160 -31.93 -19.93 -14.53
N ASP A 161 -32.73 -20.91 -14.11
CA ASP A 161 -32.44 -21.80 -12.98
C ASP A 161 -32.32 -21.09 -11.60
N THR A 162 -33.27 -20.22 -11.26
CA THR A 162 -33.31 -19.48 -9.98
C THR A 162 -32.10 -18.57 -9.72
N ARG A 163 -31.27 -18.33 -10.74
CA ARG A 163 -30.15 -17.42 -10.65
C ARG A 163 -30.56 -15.96 -10.90
N ILE A 164 -29.94 -15.06 -10.18
CA ILE A 164 -30.16 -13.62 -10.34
C ILE A 164 -28.80 -12.93 -10.50
N LEU A 165 -28.67 -12.14 -11.55
CA LEU A 165 -27.57 -11.21 -11.69
C LEU A 165 -27.90 -9.94 -10.88
N VAL A 166 -27.07 -9.64 -9.91
CA VAL A 166 -27.09 -8.42 -9.11
C VAL A 166 -26.07 -7.47 -9.72
N VAL A 167 -26.50 -6.27 -10.07
CA VAL A 167 -25.63 -5.21 -10.55
C VAL A 167 -25.73 -4.05 -9.57
N LEU A 168 -24.64 -3.75 -8.90
CA LEU A 168 -24.52 -2.66 -7.96
C LEU A 168 -23.63 -1.58 -8.56
N VAL A 169 -24.10 -0.34 -8.55
CA VAL A 169 -23.36 0.83 -8.99
C VAL A 169 -23.12 1.71 -7.76
N SER A 170 -21.86 2.03 -7.48
CA SER A 170 -21.50 2.94 -6.39
C SER A 170 -21.58 4.40 -6.81
N THR A 171 -21.56 5.31 -5.82
CA THR A 171 -21.44 6.76 -6.04
C THR A 171 -20.16 7.13 -6.79
N SER A 172 -19.14 6.29 -6.74
CA SER A 172 -17.89 6.39 -7.48
C SER A 172 -17.99 5.88 -8.93
N ASN A 173 -19.20 5.53 -9.42
CA ASN A 173 -19.47 4.89 -10.71
C ASN A 173 -18.78 3.52 -10.91
N ILE A 174 -18.31 2.89 -9.86
CA ILE A 174 -17.77 1.52 -9.95
C ILE A 174 -18.96 0.57 -10.02
N VAL A 175 -18.90 -0.35 -10.99
CA VAL A 175 -19.94 -1.36 -11.21
C VAL A 175 -19.43 -2.68 -10.66
N HIS A 176 -20.21 -3.27 -9.74
CA HIS A 176 -20.01 -4.62 -9.25
C HIS A 176 -21.14 -5.50 -9.73
N ASP A 177 -20.81 -6.64 -10.28
CA ASP A 177 -21.80 -7.64 -10.68
C ASP A 177 -21.52 -8.97 -10.00
N LYS A 178 -22.61 -9.62 -9.58
CA LYS A 178 -22.56 -10.92 -8.91
C LYS A 178 -23.75 -11.76 -9.30
N VAL A 179 -23.52 -13.03 -9.57
CA VAL A 179 -24.60 -13.99 -9.77
C VAL A 179 -24.87 -14.73 -8.46
N ILE A 180 -26.09 -14.58 -7.95
CA ILE A 180 -26.57 -15.32 -6.77
C ILE A 180 -27.58 -16.37 -7.17
N THR A 181 -27.67 -17.45 -6.39
CA THR A 181 -28.68 -18.51 -6.57
C THR A 181 -29.62 -18.47 -5.39
N LEU A 182 -30.92 -18.48 -5.66
CA LEU A 182 -31.96 -18.52 -4.64
C LEU A 182 -32.60 -19.90 -4.59
N ASP A 183 -33.23 -20.19 -3.45
CA ASP A 183 -33.98 -21.45 -3.27
C ASP A 183 -35.40 -21.37 -3.87
N GLU A 184 -35.91 -20.15 -4.08
CA GLU A 184 -37.23 -19.88 -4.65
C GLU A 184 -37.14 -19.01 -5.88
N GLU A 185 -38.06 -19.20 -6.85
CA GLU A 185 -38.17 -18.32 -8.01
C GLU A 185 -38.81 -16.99 -7.62
N ILE A 186 -38.15 -15.88 -7.97
CA ILE A 186 -38.70 -14.53 -7.89
C ILE A 186 -38.95 -14.02 -9.32
N SER A 187 -40.11 -13.43 -9.53
CA SER A 187 -40.45 -12.84 -10.83
C SER A 187 -39.64 -11.56 -11.10
N GLN A 188 -39.38 -11.23 -12.36
CA GLN A 188 -38.68 -9.98 -12.73
C GLN A 188 -39.40 -8.73 -12.22
N ASP A 189 -40.74 -8.75 -12.15
CA ASP A 189 -41.50 -7.62 -11.59
C ASP A 189 -41.30 -7.42 -10.09
N GLU A 190 -41.17 -8.53 -9.35
CA GLU A 190 -40.83 -8.46 -7.92
C GLU A 190 -39.42 -7.98 -7.71
N LEU A 191 -38.46 -8.47 -8.52
CA LEU A 191 -37.08 -7.98 -8.51
C LEU A 191 -37.00 -6.48 -8.79
N ASN A 192 -37.78 -5.98 -9.76
CA ASN A 192 -37.84 -4.56 -10.08
C ASN A 192 -38.46 -3.72 -8.95
N ARG A 193 -39.46 -4.27 -8.24
CA ARG A 193 -40.07 -3.59 -7.08
C ARG A 193 -39.07 -3.52 -5.91
N THR A 194 -38.40 -4.63 -5.66
CA THR A 194 -37.36 -4.71 -4.61
C THR A 194 -36.19 -3.79 -4.89
N ALA A 195 -35.72 -3.73 -6.16
CA ALA A 195 -34.67 -2.80 -6.54
C ALA A 195 -35.08 -1.33 -6.32
N ARG A 196 -36.31 -0.96 -6.68
CA ARG A 196 -36.84 0.40 -6.43
C ARG A 196 -36.89 0.73 -4.94
N TYR A 197 -37.32 -0.22 -4.11
CA TYR A 197 -37.35 -0.04 -2.67
C TYR A 197 -35.94 0.17 -2.11
N LEU A 198 -34.99 -0.69 -2.48
CA LEU A 198 -33.61 -0.60 -2.01
C LEU A 198 -32.93 0.71 -2.45
N ASN A 199 -33.15 1.13 -3.68
CA ASN A 199 -32.60 2.39 -4.18
C ASN A 199 -33.19 3.60 -3.43
N ALA A 200 -34.51 3.60 -3.16
CA ALA A 200 -35.15 4.69 -2.42
C ALA A 200 -34.73 4.80 -0.96
N GLU A 201 -34.47 3.66 -0.30
CA GLU A 201 -34.18 3.61 1.13
C GLU A 201 -32.68 3.74 1.44
N PHE A 202 -31.83 3.26 0.54
CA PHE A 202 -30.41 3.06 0.82
C PHE A 202 -29.45 3.84 -0.10
N GLU A 203 -29.93 4.64 -1.05
CA GLU A 203 -29.08 5.50 -1.86
C GLU A 203 -28.17 6.38 -0.98
N GLY A 204 -26.87 6.40 -1.29
CA GLY A 204 -25.86 7.16 -0.55
C GLY A 204 -25.37 6.51 0.75
N LYS A 205 -25.95 5.39 1.19
CA LYS A 205 -25.46 4.65 2.37
C LYS A 205 -24.33 3.69 1.97
N SER A 206 -23.39 3.44 2.90
CA SER A 206 -22.36 2.42 2.70
C SER A 206 -22.96 1.02 2.72
N LEU A 207 -22.31 0.06 2.03
CA LEU A 207 -22.78 -1.32 2.00
C LEU A 207 -22.82 -1.96 3.38
N VAL A 208 -21.88 -1.60 4.27
CA VAL A 208 -21.89 -2.02 5.68
C VAL A 208 -23.11 -1.49 6.42
N ALA A 209 -23.46 -0.21 6.23
CA ALA A 209 -24.64 0.38 6.86
C ALA A 209 -25.93 -0.26 6.33
N ILE A 210 -26.02 -0.49 5.02
CA ILE A 210 -27.16 -1.19 4.39
C ILE A 210 -27.33 -2.57 5.01
N ARG A 211 -26.25 -3.33 5.12
CA ARG A 211 -26.29 -4.67 5.74
C ARG A 211 -26.75 -4.64 7.18
N ALA A 212 -26.21 -3.71 7.99
CA ALA A 212 -26.61 -3.57 9.39
C ALA A 212 -28.10 -3.23 9.53
N GLU A 213 -28.63 -2.34 8.70
CA GLU A 213 -30.04 -1.97 8.69
C GLU A 213 -30.94 -3.13 8.23
N ILE A 214 -30.52 -3.88 7.21
CA ILE A 214 -31.26 -5.06 6.73
C ILE A 214 -31.31 -6.14 7.80
N ILE A 215 -30.21 -6.43 8.50
CA ILE A 215 -30.19 -7.34 9.65
C ILE A 215 -31.13 -6.87 10.76
N ALA A 216 -31.21 -5.56 11.00
CA ALA A 216 -32.16 -4.98 11.96
C ALA A 216 -33.61 -5.14 11.51
N LEU A 217 -33.89 -4.99 10.21
CA LEU A 217 -35.23 -5.20 9.63
C LEU A 217 -35.68 -6.69 9.74
N MET A 218 -34.76 -7.64 9.63
CA MET A 218 -35.06 -9.07 9.81
C MET A 218 -35.65 -9.39 11.20
N LYS A 219 -35.32 -8.61 12.21
CA LYS A 219 -35.82 -8.78 13.59
C LYS A 219 -37.19 -8.15 13.83
N GLN A 220 -37.76 -7.46 12.84
CA GLN A 220 -39.06 -6.79 12.97
C GLN A 220 -40.20 -7.67 12.40
N GLU A 221 -41.32 -7.75 13.11
CA GLU A 221 -42.50 -8.51 12.66
C GLU A 221 -43.05 -8.05 11.29
N LYS A 222 -42.83 -6.79 10.90
CA LYS A 222 -43.25 -6.26 9.59
C LYS A 222 -42.60 -6.98 8.39
N ALA A 223 -41.39 -7.48 8.54
CA ALA A 223 -40.66 -8.22 7.49
C ALA A 223 -41.37 -9.52 7.08
N LEU A 224 -42.22 -10.09 7.94
CA LEU A 224 -42.95 -11.32 7.69
C LEU A 224 -44.15 -11.14 6.73
N TYR A 225 -44.69 -9.93 6.63
CA TYR A 225 -45.92 -9.66 5.88
C TYR A 225 -45.71 -8.89 4.58
N ASP A 226 -44.55 -8.26 4.37
CA ASP A 226 -44.24 -7.51 3.16
C ASP A 226 -43.25 -8.29 2.27
N SER A 227 -43.76 -8.77 1.12
CA SER A 227 -42.95 -9.55 0.17
C SER A 227 -41.77 -8.74 -0.39
N VAL A 228 -41.87 -7.41 -0.53
CA VAL A 228 -40.80 -6.55 -1.03
C VAL A 228 -39.66 -6.47 -0.01
N VAL A 229 -40.02 -6.27 1.27
CA VAL A 229 -39.04 -6.23 2.35
C VAL A 229 -38.36 -7.59 2.53
N ARG A 230 -39.12 -8.68 2.49
CA ARG A 230 -38.58 -10.05 2.57
C ARG A 230 -37.61 -10.33 1.42
N ASN A 231 -37.99 -9.99 0.19
CA ASN A 231 -37.11 -10.16 -0.98
C ASN A 231 -35.87 -9.26 -0.87
N ALA A 232 -36.00 -8.02 -0.36
CA ALA A 232 -34.88 -7.14 -0.13
C ALA A 232 -33.88 -7.75 0.88
N ILE A 233 -34.38 -8.30 1.99
CA ILE A 233 -33.57 -9.00 2.97
C ILE A 233 -32.83 -10.18 2.33
N LEU A 234 -33.56 -11.05 1.65
CA LEU A 234 -33.00 -12.26 1.02
C LEU A 234 -31.92 -11.92 -0.03
N LEU A 235 -32.22 -10.97 -0.91
CA LEU A 235 -31.30 -10.56 -1.97
C LEU A 235 -30.04 -9.88 -1.40
N CYS A 236 -30.20 -9.00 -0.44
CA CYS A 236 -29.05 -8.35 0.19
C CYS A 236 -28.20 -9.31 1.01
N GLU A 237 -28.84 -10.23 1.77
CA GLU A 237 -28.11 -11.24 2.52
C GLU A 237 -27.23 -12.08 1.59
N ARG A 238 -27.80 -12.62 0.50
CA ARG A 238 -27.05 -13.43 -0.46
C ARG A 238 -26.02 -12.63 -1.27
N SER A 239 -26.30 -11.37 -1.56
CA SER A 239 -25.38 -10.51 -2.32
C SER A 239 -24.20 -10.02 -1.47
N LEU A 240 -24.41 -9.75 -0.18
CA LEU A 240 -23.44 -9.15 0.73
C LEU A 240 -22.79 -10.19 1.71
N GLN A 241 -23.20 -11.47 1.66
CA GLN A 241 -22.67 -12.52 2.55
C GLN A 241 -21.16 -12.74 2.40
N ASP A 242 -20.63 -12.62 1.17
CA ASP A 242 -19.21 -12.88 0.91
C ASP A 242 -18.32 -11.66 1.24
N GLU A 243 -18.93 -10.49 1.47
CA GLU A 243 -18.19 -9.24 1.70
C GLU A 243 -17.59 -9.11 3.12
N GLU A 244 -18.03 -9.93 4.11
CA GLU A 244 -17.33 -10.01 5.41
C GLU A 244 -15.96 -10.70 5.31
N GLY A 245 -15.72 -11.45 4.22
CA GLY A 245 -14.48 -12.17 3.97
C GLY A 245 -13.67 -11.67 2.77
N GLU A 246 -14.25 -10.83 1.90
CA GLU A 246 -13.48 -10.18 0.85
C GLU A 246 -12.67 -9.04 1.49
N ALA A 247 -11.53 -9.45 2.07
CA ALA A 247 -10.42 -8.54 2.28
C ALA A 247 -10.25 -7.74 0.99
N ALA A 248 -10.01 -6.43 1.11
CA ALA A 248 -9.70 -5.57 -0.01
C ALA A 248 -8.86 -6.33 -1.05
N GLU A 249 -9.23 -6.28 -2.33
CA GLU A 249 -8.49 -7.01 -3.35
C GLU A 249 -7.04 -6.54 -3.36
N VAL A 250 -6.12 -7.48 -3.27
CA VAL A 250 -4.69 -7.21 -3.24
C VAL A 250 -4.07 -7.78 -4.50
N TYR A 251 -3.50 -6.90 -5.29
CA TYR A 251 -2.67 -7.21 -6.45
C TYR A 251 -1.22 -7.15 -6.01
N LEU A 252 -0.53 -8.27 -6.09
CA LEU A 252 0.83 -8.43 -5.63
C LEU A 252 1.66 -9.10 -6.72
N ASP A 253 2.79 -8.49 -7.06
CA ASP A 253 3.75 -9.05 -8.00
C ASP A 253 5.18 -8.98 -7.46
N GLY A 254 6.07 -9.85 -7.96
CA GLY A 254 7.47 -9.86 -7.62
C GLY A 254 7.82 -10.47 -6.26
N ALA A 255 6.95 -11.27 -5.65
CA ALA A 255 7.29 -11.96 -4.40
C ALA A 255 8.58 -12.81 -4.53
N SER A 256 8.83 -13.37 -5.71
CA SER A 256 10.05 -14.11 -6.02
C SER A 256 11.32 -13.25 -6.01
N ASN A 257 11.23 -11.94 -6.23
CA ASN A 257 12.37 -11.01 -6.24
C ASN A 257 13.07 -10.92 -4.88
N ILE A 258 12.40 -11.30 -3.81
CA ILE A 258 12.97 -11.35 -2.46
C ILE A 258 13.88 -12.57 -2.30
N LEU A 259 13.60 -13.66 -3.05
CA LEU A 259 14.40 -14.87 -2.98
C LEU A 259 15.79 -14.60 -3.56
N GLY A 260 16.81 -14.96 -2.80
CA GLY A 260 18.21 -14.78 -3.23
C GLY A 260 18.82 -13.44 -2.85
N LYS A 261 18.07 -12.51 -2.26
CA LYS A 261 18.67 -11.30 -1.68
C LYS A 261 19.42 -11.63 -0.39
N PRO A 262 20.65 -11.12 -0.21
CA PRO A 262 21.49 -11.47 0.95
C PRO A 262 20.86 -11.10 2.29
N GLU A 263 20.03 -10.06 2.32
CA GLU A 263 19.31 -9.58 3.49
C GLU A 263 18.32 -10.61 4.04
N PHE A 264 17.81 -11.48 3.18
CA PHE A 264 16.85 -12.55 3.51
C PHE A 264 17.53 -13.95 3.54
N SER A 265 18.70 -14.05 4.15
CA SER A 265 19.46 -15.32 4.19
C SER A 265 18.86 -16.38 5.12
N ARG A 266 18.01 -16.00 6.09
CA ARG A 266 17.37 -16.93 7.03
C ARG A 266 16.04 -17.43 6.49
N ALA A 267 15.91 -18.73 6.32
CA ALA A 267 14.71 -19.38 5.79
C ALA A 267 13.44 -19.08 6.62
N GLU A 268 13.58 -18.84 7.94
CA GLU A 268 12.46 -18.49 8.82
C GLU A 268 11.89 -17.12 8.47
N ASN A 269 12.75 -16.11 8.24
CA ASN A 269 12.33 -14.76 7.89
C ASN A 269 11.62 -14.74 6.53
N ILE A 270 12.14 -15.48 5.56
CA ILE A 270 11.52 -15.64 4.25
C ILE A 270 10.12 -16.26 4.41
N ARG A 271 9.99 -17.34 5.19
CA ARG A 271 8.70 -18.02 5.40
C ARG A 271 7.67 -17.10 6.05
N GLU A 272 8.05 -16.35 7.08
CA GLU A 272 7.14 -15.40 7.75
C GLU A 272 6.72 -14.28 6.80
N LEU A 273 7.64 -13.79 5.96
CA LEU A 273 7.36 -12.75 4.98
C LEU A 273 6.37 -13.24 3.92
N PHE A 274 6.60 -14.43 3.35
CA PHE A 274 5.68 -15.03 2.38
C PHE A 274 4.31 -15.31 2.99
N ARG A 275 4.25 -15.79 4.22
CA ARG A 275 2.98 -15.95 4.94
C ARG A 275 2.23 -14.62 5.08
N THR A 276 2.94 -13.52 5.32
CA THR A 276 2.31 -12.19 5.38
C THR A 276 1.75 -11.79 4.02
N PHE A 277 2.40 -12.14 2.91
CA PHE A 277 1.89 -11.87 1.55
C PHE A 277 0.70 -12.78 1.18
N GLU A 278 0.66 -14.00 1.66
CA GLU A 278 -0.46 -14.93 1.46
C GLU A 278 -1.70 -14.52 2.28
N GLU A 279 -1.50 -13.99 3.50
CA GLU A 279 -2.57 -13.48 4.37
C GLU A 279 -3.00 -12.07 3.93
N LYS A 280 -3.76 -11.97 2.81
CA LYS A 280 -4.18 -10.69 2.20
C LYS A 280 -4.76 -9.69 3.20
N SER A 281 -5.63 -10.12 4.10
CA SER A 281 -6.25 -9.26 5.12
C SER A 281 -5.23 -8.65 6.09
N ARG A 282 -4.19 -9.41 6.45
CA ARG A 282 -3.09 -8.93 7.28
C ARG A 282 -2.23 -7.90 6.55
N LEU A 283 -1.95 -8.17 5.28
CA LEU A 283 -1.18 -7.25 4.43
C LEU A 283 -1.91 -5.91 4.25
N VAL A 284 -3.21 -5.94 3.96
CA VAL A 284 -4.07 -4.75 3.86
C VAL A 284 -4.02 -3.94 5.15
N LYS A 285 -4.18 -4.61 6.30
CA LYS A 285 -4.13 -3.94 7.60
C LYS A 285 -2.79 -3.22 7.82
N ILE A 286 -1.68 -3.89 7.55
CA ILE A 286 -0.33 -3.31 7.68
C ILE A 286 -0.18 -2.08 6.77
N LEU A 287 -0.57 -2.19 5.49
CA LEU A 287 -0.42 -1.09 4.53
C LEU A 287 -1.34 0.09 4.86
N ASN A 288 -2.56 -0.16 5.31
CA ASN A 288 -3.48 0.89 5.72
C ASN A 288 -3.03 1.58 7.03
N GLU A 289 -2.49 0.84 8.00
CA GLU A 289 -1.88 1.42 9.20
C GLU A 289 -0.67 2.31 8.84
N CYS A 290 0.10 1.93 7.82
CA CYS A 290 1.16 2.78 7.30
C CYS A 290 0.62 4.13 6.78
N VAL A 291 -0.56 4.18 6.16
CA VAL A 291 -1.12 5.39 5.54
C VAL A 291 -1.94 6.23 6.51
N ALA A 292 -2.57 5.62 7.53
CA ALA A 292 -3.56 6.26 8.40
C ALA A 292 -3.04 7.41 9.28
N ASP A 293 -1.73 7.54 9.48
CA ASP A 293 -1.15 8.44 10.50
C ASP A 293 -0.82 9.86 10.00
N ASP A 294 -1.15 10.24 8.74
CA ASP A 294 -0.80 11.56 8.20
C ASP A 294 -1.98 12.39 7.73
N SER A 295 -1.95 13.65 8.18
CA SER A 295 -2.83 14.74 7.78
C SER A 295 -2.63 15.24 6.33
N HIS A 296 -1.67 14.69 5.56
CA HIS A 296 -1.39 15.08 4.19
C HIS A 296 -1.73 13.94 3.25
N GLU A 297 -2.90 14.04 2.64
CA GLU A 297 -3.36 13.09 1.60
C GLU A 297 -2.38 13.05 0.41
N GLY A 298 -2.05 11.83 -0.03
CA GLY A 298 -1.14 11.61 -1.16
C GLY A 298 0.35 11.76 -0.85
N ALA A 299 0.74 11.92 0.42
CA ALA A 299 2.14 11.87 0.82
C ALA A 299 2.68 10.43 0.75
N VAL A 300 3.92 10.30 0.24
CA VAL A 300 4.60 9.00 0.26
C VAL A 300 5.13 8.75 1.67
N LYS A 301 4.76 7.61 2.23
CA LYS A 301 5.26 7.12 3.51
C LYS A 301 6.33 6.07 3.32
N VAL A 302 7.30 6.11 4.20
CA VAL A 302 8.40 5.15 4.24
C VAL A 302 8.51 4.61 5.66
N LEU A 303 8.40 3.30 5.83
CA LEU A 303 8.72 2.60 7.08
C LEU A 303 9.98 1.76 6.88
N ILE A 304 10.92 1.85 7.78
CA ILE A 304 12.26 1.25 7.65
C ILE A 304 12.52 0.31 8.82
N GLY A 305 12.79 -0.96 8.52
CA GLY A 305 13.23 -1.91 9.51
C GLY A 305 12.27 -2.03 10.70
N HIS A 306 12.76 -1.73 11.88
CA HIS A 306 12.01 -1.83 13.14
C HIS A 306 10.86 -0.81 13.31
N GLU A 307 10.69 0.12 12.40
CA GLU A 307 9.51 1.00 12.37
C GLU A 307 8.25 0.22 11.95
N ASN A 308 8.43 -0.90 11.24
CA ASN A 308 7.34 -1.77 10.88
C ASN A 308 6.79 -2.50 12.11
N LEU A 309 5.48 -2.37 12.37
CA LEU A 309 4.81 -3.02 13.50
C LEU A 309 4.79 -4.55 13.34
N ALA A 310 4.72 -5.05 12.12
CA ALA A 310 4.76 -6.48 11.85
C ALA A 310 6.19 -7.02 11.92
N SER A 311 6.42 -8.02 12.78
CA SER A 311 7.74 -8.67 12.97
C SER A 311 8.31 -9.21 11.65
N SER A 312 7.45 -9.72 10.76
CA SER A 312 7.83 -10.22 9.43
C SER A 312 8.41 -9.16 8.50
N LEU A 313 8.14 -7.87 8.76
CA LEU A 313 8.62 -6.74 7.95
C LEU A 313 9.76 -5.96 8.60
N GLN A 314 10.27 -6.37 9.76
CA GLN A 314 11.35 -5.66 10.46
C GLN A 314 12.72 -5.70 9.75
N GLN A 315 12.85 -6.47 8.70
CA GLN A 315 14.03 -6.46 7.81
C GLN A 315 13.73 -5.79 6.46
N CYS A 316 12.54 -5.19 6.34
CA CYS A 316 12.07 -4.59 5.11
C CYS A 316 11.96 -3.07 5.23
N ALA A 317 12.04 -2.42 4.08
CA ALA A 317 11.49 -1.09 3.86
C ALA A 317 10.12 -1.24 3.19
N VAL A 318 9.14 -0.48 3.66
CA VAL A 318 7.81 -0.38 3.08
C VAL A 318 7.60 1.06 2.62
N ILE A 319 7.40 1.27 1.33
CA ILE A 319 7.22 2.59 0.72
C ILE A 319 5.83 2.62 0.11
N THR A 320 4.94 3.45 0.63
CA THR A 320 3.52 3.46 0.24
C THR A 320 3.00 4.87 0.01
N THR A 321 1.95 4.98 -0.79
CA THR A 321 1.09 6.16 -0.87
C THR A 321 -0.36 5.74 -1.02
N SER A 322 -1.29 6.60 -0.61
CA SER A 322 -2.69 6.45 -0.94
C SER A 322 -2.98 6.98 -2.34
N TYR A 323 -3.94 6.39 -3.02
CA TYR A 323 -4.55 6.94 -4.24
C TYR A 323 -6.06 7.01 -4.06
N ARG A 324 -6.67 8.03 -4.67
CA ARG A 324 -8.09 8.30 -4.49
C ARG A 324 -8.88 7.99 -5.76
N LEU A 325 -9.97 7.25 -5.61
CA LEU A 325 -10.91 6.96 -6.68
C LEU A 325 -12.15 7.86 -6.61
N SER A 326 -12.54 8.26 -5.40
CA SER A 326 -13.60 9.22 -5.11
C SER A 326 -13.33 9.91 -3.77
N PRO A 327 -14.10 10.96 -3.37
CA PRO A 327 -13.92 11.62 -2.08
C PRO A 327 -13.93 10.68 -0.87
N ASP A 328 -14.70 9.60 -0.95
CA ASP A 328 -14.91 8.64 0.14
C ASP A 328 -14.19 7.29 -0.11
N LEU A 329 -13.43 7.15 -1.19
CA LEU A 329 -12.86 5.86 -1.60
C LEU A 329 -11.39 6.00 -1.97
N SER A 330 -10.52 5.43 -1.16
CA SER A 330 -9.07 5.43 -1.39
C SER A 330 -8.47 4.03 -1.26
N GLY A 331 -7.52 3.73 -2.12
CA GLY A 331 -6.70 2.54 -2.06
C GLY A 331 -5.26 2.87 -1.67
N THR A 332 -4.44 1.84 -1.55
CA THR A 332 -3.02 1.97 -1.21
C THR A 332 -2.16 1.29 -2.26
N ILE A 333 -1.06 1.93 -2.63
CA ILE A 333 -0.06 1.40 -3.54
C ILE A 333 1.32 1.50 -2.89
N GLY A 334 2.18 0.51 -3.11
CA GLY A 334 3.51 0.56 -2.52
C GLY A 334 4.44 -0.56 -2.94
N VAL A 335 5.66 -0.48 -2.41
CA VAL A 335 6.74 -1.45 -2.60
C VAL A 335 7.22 -1.95 -1.25
N VAL A 336 7.45 -3.26 -1.16
CA VAL A 336 8.09 -3.92 -0.02
C VAL A 336 9.37 -4.58 -0.50
N GLY A 337 10.48 -4.21 0.11
CA GLY A 337 11.81 -4.77 -0.20
C GLY A 337 12.72 -4.75 1.02
N PRO A 338 14.01 -5.14 0.90
CA PRO A 338 14.96 -5.01 2.00
C PRO A 338 15.17 -3.54 2.38
N THR A 339 15.69 -3.28 3.59
CA THR A 339 16.02 -1.91 4.01
C THR A 339 17.04 -1.24 3.08
N ARG A 340 17.80 -2.02 2.32
CA ARG A 340 18.69 -1.56 1.27
C ARG A 340 17.95 -1.39 -0.06
N ILE A 341 17.23 -0.29 -0.20
CA ILE A 341 16.45 0.08 -1.38
C ILE A 341 16.75 1.52 -1.81
N GLU A 342 16.65 1.83 -3.09
CA GLU A 342 16.80 3.20 -3.63
C GLU A 342 15.62 4.10 -3.25
N TYR A 343 15.59 4.58 -2.00
CA TYR A 343 14.46 5.31 -1.41
C TYR A 343 13.93 6.43 -2.31
N GLY A 344 14.80 7.34 -2.77
CA GLY A 344 14.39 8.50 -3.57
C GLY A 344 13.68 8.09 -4.86
N ARG A 345 14.26 7.13 -5.60
CA ARG A 345 13.67 6.62 -6.83
C ARG A 345 12.35 5.91 -6.57
N MET A 346 12.29 5.04 -5.55
CA MET A 346 11.07 4.29 -5.23
C MET A 346 9.94 5.19 -4.73
N MET A 347 10.25 6.21 -3.94
CA MET A 347 9.27 7.22 -3.54
C MET A 347 8.69 7.95 -4.75
N ALA A 348 9.51 8.30 -5.74
CA ALA A 348 9.06 8.94 -6.96
C ALA A 348 8.18 8.00 -7.81
N VAL A 349 8.56 6.72 -7.96
CA VAL A 349 7.78 5.70 -8.71
C VAL A 349 6.42 5.49 -8.07
N VAL A 350 6.38 5.25 -6.75
CA VAL A 350 5.14 5.00 -5.99
C VAL A 350 4.21 6.21 -6.08
N ASN A 351 4.73 7.42 -5.89
CA ASN A 351 3.95 8.67 -6.01
C ASN A 351 3.39 8.86 -7.43
N TYR A 352 4.20 8.63 -8.45
CA TYR A 352 3.77 8.79 -9.83
C TYR A 352 2.65 7.82 -10.19
N LEU A 353 2.79 6.55 -9.83
CA LEU A 353 1.78 5.52 -10.09
C LEU A 353 0.49 5.75 -9.32
N GLY A 354 0.57 6.18 -8.05
CA GLY A 354 -0.62 6.58 -7.30
C GLY A 354 -1.41 7.67 -8.00
N ARG A 355 -0.74 8.75 -8.41
CA ARG A 355 -1.37 9.85 -9.18
C ARG A 355 -1.83 9.44 -10.57
N PHE A 356 -1.17 8.46 -11.18
CA PHE A 356 -1.59 7.93 -12.48
C PHE A 356 -2.92 7.18 -12.34
N ILE A 357 -3.06 6.32 -11.34
CA ILE A 357 -4.29 5.61 -11.04
C ILE A 357 -5.43 6.61 -10.77
N GLU A 358 -5.22 7.60 -9.91
CA GLU A 358 -6.22 8.64 -9.64
C GLU A 358 -6.72 9.31 -10.93
N ARG A 359 -5.80 9.73 -11.79
CA ARG A 359 -6.16 10.39 -13.06
C ARG A 359 -6.91 9.47 -14.02
N ALA A 360 -6.54 8.20 -14.10
CA ALA A 360 -7.21 7.22 -14.95
C ALA A 360 -8.69 7.10 -14.58
N PHE A 361 -9.01 7.04 -13.29
CA PHE A 361 -10.40 6.95 -12.82
C PHE A 361 -11.16 8.28 -12.88
N MET A 362 -10.51 9.44 -12.65
CA MET A 362 -11.18 10.75 -12.78
C MET A 362 -11.60 11.06 -14.21
N ILE A 363 -10.86 10.62 -15.21
CA ILE A 363 -11.21 10.81 -16.63
C ILE A 363 -12.43 9.98 -16.99
N GLU A 364 -12.55 8.74 -16.53
CA GLU A 364 -13.74 7.90 -16.73
C GLU A 364 -14.99 8.50 -16.08
N ALA A 365 -14.86 9.02 -14.86
CA ALA A 365 -15.98 9.67 -14.15
C ALA A 365 -16.49 10.93 -14.87
N SER A 366 -15.67 11.56 -15.71
CA SER A 366 -16.03 12.77 -16.46
C SER A 366 -16.69 12.48 -17.83
N LEU A 367 -16.62 11.22 -18.29
CA LEU A 367 -17.17 10.79 -19.60
C LEU A 367 -18.56 10.16 -19.50
N HIS A 368 -19.11 10.02 -18.31
CA HIS A 368 -20.43 9.47 -17.99
C HIS A 368 -21.26 10.43 -17.12
#